data_0ae1e7bfa68712b64b318cbbae2eebfd
#
_entry.id   0ae1e7bfa68712b64b318cbbae2eebfd
#
_cell.length_a   1.000
_cell.length_b   1.000
_cell.length_c   1.000
_cell.angle_alpha   90.00
_cell.angle_beta   90.00
_cell.angle_gamma   90.00
#
_symmetry.space_group_name_H-M   'P 1'
#
loop_
_entity.id
_entity.type
_entity.pdbx_description
1 polymer ?
#
loop_
_entity_poly.entity_id
_entity_poly.type
_entity_poly.pdbx_seq_one_letter_code
_entity_poly.pdbx_strand_id
1 'polypeptide(L)'
;MDQPTNKYSSLSEVHQSVDTTATHRKGWRKILVYFGPAYLVSVGYMDPGNWATDLAGGSQFGYKLIWVLLMSNLMALLLQSLSARLGIVRGRDLAQANRETYPRYVNYALYFLAEIAIAATDLAEILGMAI
;
A
#
# COMPACT_ATOMS: atom_id res chain seq x y z
N MET A 1 -29.98 19.36 1.63
CA MET A 1 -29.26 19.25 0.34
C MET A 1 -28.59 17.89 0.33
N ASP A 2 -29.30 16.90 -0.22
CA ASP A 2 -28.80 15.53 -0.29
C ASP A 2 -27.66 15.46 -1.31
N GLN A 3 -26.47 15.15 -0.83
CA GLN A 3 -25.35 14.80 -1.68
C GLN A 3 -25.72 13.51 -2.43
N PRO A 4 -25.58 13.45 -3.74
CA PRO A 4 -25.85 12.22 -4.48
C PRO A 4 -24.86 11.17 -3.97
N THR A 5 -25.37 10.12 -3.33
CA THR A 5 -24.59 8.95 -2.94
C THR A 5 -23.97 8.35 -4.19
N ASN A 6 -22.70 8.64 -4.41
CA ASN A 6 -21.96 8.13 -5.54
C ASN A 6 -21.85 6.60 -5.38
N LYS A 7 -22.59 5.86 -6.17
CA LYS A 7 -22.70 4.39 -6.17
C LYS A 7 -21.38 3.66 -6.43
N TYR A 8 -20.27 4.40 -6.51
CA TYR A 8 -18.93 3.95 -6.89
C TYR A 8 -17.82 4.42 -5.94
N SER A 9 -18.18 4.90 -4.73
CA SER A 9 -17.18 5.29 -3.74
C SER A 9 -16.41 4.06 -3.25
N SER A 10 -15.11 4.19 -3.15
CA SER A 10 -14.26 3.13 -2.60
C SER A 10 -14.50 3.00 -1.09
N LEU A 11 -14.27 1.83 -0.53
CA LEU A 11 -14.46 1.57 0.92
C LEU A 11 -13.67 2.53 1.83
N SER A 12 -12.57 3.10 1.35
CA SER A 12 -11.78 4.10 2.07
C SER A 12 -12.52 5.41 2.35
N GLU A 13 -13.52 5.75 1.53
CA GLU A 13 -14.36 6.95 1.78
C GLU A 13 -15.36 6.74 2.91
N VAL A 14 -15.71 5.49 3.21
CA VAL A 14 -16.62 5.15 4.31
C VAL A 14 -15.95 5.40 5.67
N HIS A 15 -14.62 5.36 5.72
CA HIS A 15 -13.90 5.40 6.98
C HIS A 15 -13.42 6.79 7.40
N GLN A 16 -13.51 7.82 6.58
CA GLN A 16 -13.15 9.23 6.87
C GLN A 16 -12.22 9.41 8.11
N SER A 17 -11.23 8.55 8.23
CA SER A 17 -10.40 8.41 9.42
C SER A 17 -9.51 9.62 9.67
N VAL A 18 -9.32 10.46 8.64
CA VAL A 18 -8.54 11.70 8.73
C VAL A 18 -9.29 12.81 8.01
N ASP A 19 -9.73 13.81 8.75
CA ASP A 19 -10.30 15.02 8.17
C ASP A 19 -9.21 15.84 7.47
N THR A 20 -9.11 15.67 6.16
CA THR A 20 -8.16 16.41 5.30
C THR A 20 -8.62 17.83 5.03
N THR A 21 -9.89 18.16 5.34
CA THR A 21 -10.47 19.48 5.11
C THR A 21 -10.17 20.48 6.25
N ALA A 22 -9.56 20.02 7.34
CA ALA A 22 -9.10 20.88 8.43
C ALA A 22 -7.98 21.85 7.97
N THR A 23 -8.29 22.62 6.94
CA THR A 23 -7.38 23.50 6.17
C THR A 23 -6.90 24.72 6.97
N HIS A 24 -7.44 24.95 8.19
CA HIS A 24 -7.05 26.11 9.00
C HIS A 24 -5.72 25.97 9.75
N ARG A 25 -5.06 24.82 9.73
CA ARG A 25 -3.76 24.66 10.38
C ARG A 25 -2.62 24.95 9.40
N LYS A 26 -1.93 26.08 9.60
CA LYS A 26 -0.77 26.48 8.78
C LYS A 26 0.54 25.86 9.34
N GLY A 27 1.46 25.52 8.43
CA GLY A 27 2.83 25.13 8.76
C GLY A 27 2.99 23.73 9.36
N TRP A 28 3.90 23.59 10.30
CA TRP A 28 4.31 22.31 10.92
C TRP A 28 3.17 21.50 11.55
N ARG A 29 2.13 22.18 12.06
CA ARG A 29 0.95 21.52 12.62
C ARG A 29 0.16 20.72 11.58
N LYS A 30 0.21 21.11 10.31
CA LYS A 30 -0.39 20.36 9.22
C LYS A 30 0.36 19.06 8.95
N ILE A 31 1.68 19.11 9.01
CA ILE A 31 2.54 17.92 8.86
C ILE A 31 2.27 16.91 9.98
N LEU A 32 2.12 17.37 11.22
CA LEU A 32 1.84 16.50 12.36
C LEU A 32 0.51 15.74 12.26
N VAL A 33 -0.49 16.31 11.60
CA VAL A 33 -1.78 15.60 11.36
C VAL A 33 -1.58 14.37 10.48
N TYR A 34 -0.70 14.45 9.49
CA TYR A 34 -0.40 13.31 8.61
C TYR A 34 0.63 12.35 9.18
N PHE A 35 1.39 12.80 10.18
CA PHE A 35 2.45 12.01 10.79
C PHE A 35 1.90 10.75 11.50
N GLY A 36 0.76 10.86 12.18
CA GLY A 36 0.13 9.72 12.85
C GLY A 36 -0.23 8.56 11.91
N PRO A 37 -1.05 8.80 10.88
CA PRO A 37 -1.35 7.78 9.86
C PRO A 37 -0.11 7.26 9.13
N ALA A 38 0.83 8.14 8.76
CA ALA A 38 2.08 7.73 8.12
C ALA A 38 2.92 6.83 9.01
N TYR A 39 2.99 7.12 10.32
CA TYR A 39 3.68 6.29 11.30
C TYR A 39 3.04 4.91 11.44
N LEU A 40 1.70 4.84 11.52
CA LEU A 40 0.98 3.56 11.59
C LEU A 40 1.24 2.68 10.36
N VAL A 41 1.22 3.28 9.17
CA VAL A 41 1.55 2.57 7.92
C VAL A 41 3.00 2.08 7.96
N SER A 42 3.94 2.92 8.40
CA SER A 42 5.36 2.56 8.50
C SER A 42 5.59 1.38 9.45
N VAL A 43 4.91 1.36 10.60
CA VAL A 43 4.99 0.24 11.56
C VAL A 43 4.37 -1.04 10.98
N GLY A 44 3.30 -0.92 10.20
CA GLY A 44 2.66 -2.06 9.52
C GLY A 44 3.56 -2.77 8.50
N TYR A 45 4.60 -2.12 8.00
CA TYR A 45 5.60 -2.75 7.13
C TYR A 45 6.67 -3.55 7.91
N MET A 46 6.70 -3.46 9.22
CA MET A 46 7.63 -4.23 10.06
C MET A 46 7.06 -5.61 10.37
N ASP A 47 6.98 -6.46 9.37
CA ASP A 47 6.50 -7.83 9.55
C ASP A 47 7.65 -8.80 9.89
N PRO A 48 7.37 -9.93 10.57
CA PRO A 48 8.37 -10.93 10.92
C PRO A 48 9.03 -11.58 9.71
N GLY A 49 8.31 -11.74 8.60
CA GLY A 49 8.83 -12.32 7.36
C GLY A 49 9.94 -11.48 6.75
N ASN A 50 9.75 -10.16 6.69
CA ASN A 50 10.79 -9.24 6.22
C ASN A 50 12.03 -9.27 7.11
N TRP A 51 11.85 -9.30 8.43
CA TRP A 51 12.99 -9.40 9.36
C TRP A 51 13.80 -10.68 9.17
N ALA A 52 13.13 -11.83 9.00
CA ALA A 52 13.79 -13.10 8.79
C ALA A 52 14.59 -13.10 7.48
N THR A 53 14.01 -12.59 6.39
CA THR A 53 14.68 -12.50 5.09
C THR A 53 15.82 -11.50 5.07
N ASP A 54 15.68 -10.36 5.75
CA ASP A 54 16.73 -9.33 5.85
C ASP A 54 17.94 -9.86 6.65
N LEU A 55 17.70 -10.55 7.76
CA LEU A 55 18.77 -11.18 8.57
C LEU A 55 19.47 -12.28 7.78
N ALA A 56 18.73 -13.17 7.11
CA ALA A 56 19.29 -14.23 6.31
C ALA A 56 20.10 -13.66 5.12
N GLY A 57 19.53 -12.70 4.39
CA GLY A 57 20.20 -12.03 3.29
C GLY A 57 21.45 -11.27 3.74
N GLY A 58 21.37 -10.53 4.85
CA GLY A 58 22.50 -9.81 5.43
C GLY A 58 23.62 -10.74 5.88
N SER A 59 23.30 -11.86 6.51
CA SER A 59 24.29 -12.85 6.97
C SER A 59 25.00 -13.54 5.79
N GLN A 60 24.28 -13.83 4.72
CA GLN A 60 24.82 -14.56 3.58
C GLN A 60 25.58 -13.66 2.58
N PHE A 61 25.07 -12.47 2.32
CA PHE A 61 25.57 -11.58 1.28
C PHE A 61 26.25 -10.31 1.81
N GLY A 62 26.19 -10.06 3.12
CA GLY A 62 26.68 -8.82 3.70
C GLY A 62 26.01 -7.61 3.07
N TYR A 63 26.78 -6.60 2.72
CA TYR A 63 26.26 -5.35 2.14
C TYR A 63 26.02 -5.38 0.63
N LYS A 64 26.22 -6.51 -0.04
CA LYS A 64 26.12 -6.61 -1.51
C LYS A 64 24.71 -6.35 -2.04
N LEU A 65 23.67 -6.55 -1.20
CA LEU A 65 22.27 -6.38 -1.59
C LEU A 65 21.71 -4.96 -1.34
N ILE A 66 22.51 -4.04 -0.76
CA ILE A 66 22.02 -2.68 -0.45
C ILE A 66 21.51 -1.95 -1.71
N TRP A 67 22.19 -2.13 -2.84
CA TRP A 67 21.73 -1.49 -4.07
C TRP A 67 20.37 -2.04 -4.56
N VAL A 68 20.11 -3.33 -4.34
CA VAL A 68 18.81 -3.96 -4.67
C VAL A 68 17.71 -3.36 -3.81
N LEU A 69 17.96 -3.21 -2.50
CA LEU A 69 17.04 -2.55 -1.56
C LEU A 69 16.76 -1.10 -1.96
N LEU A 70 17.80 -0.36 -2.36
CA LEU A 70 17.64 1.02 -2.83
C LEU A 70 16.74 1.08 -4.08
N MET A 71 17.00 0.23 -5.08
CA MET A 71 16.20 0.18 -6.30
C MET A 71 14.76 -0.23 -6.02
N SER A 72 14.55 -1.24 -5.17
CA SER A 72 13.22 -1.69 -4.77
C SER A 72 12.42 -0.58 -4.06
N ASN A 73 13.07 0.17 -3.16
CA ASN A 73 12.43 1.31 -2.49
C ASN A 73 12.05 2.42 -3.47
N LEU A 74 12.91 2.75 -4.45
CA LEU A 74 12.59 3.74 -5.48
C LEU A 74 11.40 3.29 -6.33
N MET A 75 11.36 2.01 -6.72
CA MET A 75 10.21 1.44 -7.44
C MET A 75 8.94 1.47 -6.61
N ALA A 76 9.02 1.11 -5.32
CA ALA A 76 7.88 1.16 -4.40
C ALA A 76 7.32 2.58 -4.26
N LEU A 77 8.18 3.59 -4.04
CA LEU A 77 7.78 4.99 -3.97
C LEU A 77 7.06 5.46 -5.24
N LEU A 78 7.56 5.07 -6.41
CA LEU A 78 6.96 5.41 -7.70
C LEU A 78 5.58 4.77 -7.83
N LEU A 79 5.48 3.45 -7.63
CA LEU A 79 4.23 2.70 -7.79
C LEU A 79 3.17 3.14 -6.76
N GLN A 80 3.56 3.34 -5.50
CA GLN A 80 2.66 3.82 -4.46
C GLN A 80 2.18 5.25 -4.74
N SER A 81 3.06 6.13 -5.22
CA SER A 81 2.65 7.50 -5.58
C SER A 81 1.69 7.53 -6.76
N LEU A 82 1.87 6.65 -7.75
CA LEU A 82 0.95 6.52 -8.88
C LEU A 82 -0.41 5.96 -8.44
N SER A 83 -0.42 4.95 -7.56
CA SER A 83 -1.66 4.39 -7.01
C SER A 83 -2.42 5.42 -6.17
N ALA A 84 -1.72 6.19 -5.34
CA ALA A 84 -2.32 7.27 -4.57
C ALA A 84 -2.92 8.37 -5.47
N ARG A 85 -2.20 8.75 -6.53
CA ARG A 85 -2.70 9.71 -7.53
C ARG A 85 -3.95 9.19 -8.24
N LEU A 86 -3.96 7.90 -8.61
CA LEU A 86 -5.14 7.28 -9.22
C LEU A 86 -6.35 7.37 -8.28
N GLY A 87 -6.17 7.03 -6.99
CA GLY A 87 -7.21 7.14 -5.98
C GLY A 87 -7.75 8.55 -5.82
N ILE A 88 -6.86 9.56 -5.74
CA ILE A 88 -7.26 10.97 -5.58
C ILE A 88 -7.99 11.50 -6.82
N VAL A 89 -7.50 11.19 -8.02
CA VAL A 89 -8.04 11.76 -9.27
C VAL A 89 -9.31 11.06 -9.71
N ARG A 90 -9.37 9.74 -9.58
CA ARG A 90 -10.52 8.94 -10.04
C ARG A 90 -11.50 8.54 -8.92
N GLY A 91 -11.14 8.73 -7.65
CA GLY A 91 -11.94 8.26 -6.51
C GLY A 91 -12.12 6.74 -6.52
N ARG A 92 -11.15 5.99 -7.04
CA ARG A 92 -11.21 4.54 -7.22
C ARG A 92 -9.90 3.90 -6.83
N ASP A 93 -10.00 2.71 -6.26
CA ASP A 93 -8.83 1.87 -6.01
C ASP A 93 -8.31 1.22 -7.31
N LEU A 94 -7.13 0.63 -7.23
CA LEU A 94 -6.45 0.02 -8.38
C LEU A 94 -7.26 -1.17 -8.94
N ALA A 95 -7.89 -1.97 -8.08
CA ALA A 95 -8.68 -3.12 -8.49
C ALA A 95 -9.93 -2.71 -9.26
N GLN A 96 -10.62 -1.65 -8.80
CA GLN A 96 -11.77 -1.07 -9.49
C GLN A 96 -11.36 -0.50 -10.85
N ALA A 97 -10.24 0.23 -10.91
CA ALA A 97 -9.72 0.80 -12.16
C ALA A 97 -9.37 -0.30 -13.17
N ASN A 98 -8.74 -1.40 -12.71
CA ASN A 98 -8.43 -2.55 -13.56
C ASN A 98 -9.70 -3.22 -14.10
N ARG A 99 -10.69 -3.43 -13.22
CA ARG A 99 -11.96 -4.05 -13.61
C ARG A 99 -12.69 -3.28 -14.71
N GLU A 100 -12.56 -1.96 -14.74
CA GLU A 100 -13.21 -1.11 -15.73
C GLU A 100 -12.44 -1.01 -17.04
N THR A 101 -11.11 -1.08 -16.96
CA THR A 101 -10.23 -0.85 -18.10
C THR A 101 -10.00 -2.13 -18.90
N TYR A 102 -9.89 -3.28 -18.22
CA TYR A 102 -9.52 -4.54 -18.86
C TYR A 102 -10.71 -5.47 -19.12
N PRO A 103 -10.62 -6.33 -20.15
CA PRO A 103 -11.64 -7.34 -20.44
C PRO A 103 -11.69 -8.40 -19.32
N ARG A 104 -12.82 -9.11 -19.21
CA ARG A 104 -13.10 -10.04 -18.10
C ARG A 104 -12.03 -11.12 -17.89
N TYR A 105 -11.50 -11.69 -18.96
CA TYR A 105 -10.47 -12.74 -18.86
C TYR A 105 -9.15 -12.22 -18.29
N VAL A 106 -8.75 -10.99 -18.58
CA VAL A 106 -7.59 -10.34 -17.96
C VAL A 106 -7.85 -10.09 -16.49
N ASN A 107 -9.05 -9.64 -16.13
CA ASN A 107 -9.42 -9.44 -14.73
C ASN A 107 -9.41 -10.73 -13.92
N TYR A 108 -9.87 -11.85 -14.48
CA TYR A 108 -9.78 -13.15 -13.82
C TYR A 108 -8.32 -13.59 -13.64
N ALA A 109 -7.47 -13.40 -14.65
CA ALA A 109 -6.05 -13.71 -14.53
C ALA A 109 -5.37 -12.86 -13.45
N LEU A 110 -5.64 -11.55 -13.41
CA LEU A 110 -5.12 -10.65 -12.37
C LEU A 110 -5.63 -11.02 -10.97
N TYR A 111 -6.90 -11.42 -10.86
CA TYR A 111 -7.47 -11.88 -9.60
C TYR A 111 -6.76 -13.13 -9.10
N PHE A 112 -6.57 -14.14 -9.94
CA PHE A 112 -5.84 -15.36 -9.57
C PHE A 112 -4.40 -15.09 -9.15
N LEU A 113 -3.71 -14.20 -9.86
CA LEU A 113 -2.35 -13.79 -9.49
C LEU A 113 -2.32 -13.05 -8.15
N ALA A 114 -3.32 -12.21 -7.88
CA ALA A 114 -3.45 -11.52 -6.59
C ALA A 114 -3.69 -12.52 -5.45
N GLU A 115 -4.56 -13.51 -5.63
CA GLU A 115 -4.81 -14.56 -4.62
C GLU A 115 -3.54 -15.37 -4.31
N ILE A 116 -2.78 -15.74 -5.34
CA ILE A 116 -1.50 -16.45 -5.16
C ILE A 116 -0.50 -15.55 -4.41
N ALA A 117 -0.43 -14.27 -4.75
CA ALA A 117 0.47 -13.33 -4.09
C ALA A 117 0.11 -13.15 -2.61
N ILE A 118 -1.19 -13.02 -2.29
CA ILE A 118 -1.67 -12.90 -0.91
C ILE A 118 -1.32 -14.17 -0.12
N ALA A 119 -1.63 -15.36 -0.65
CA ALA A 119 -1.32 -16.62 0.00
C ALA A 119 0.19 -16.81 0.23
N ALA A 120 1.02 -16.37 -0.72
CA ALA A 120 2.48 -16.40 -0.57
C ALA A 120 2.98 -15.45 0.53
N THR A 121 2.38 -14.26 0.64
CA THR A 121 2.70 -13.29 1.70
C THR A 121 2.30 -13.84 3.07
N ASP A 122 1.10 -14.36 3.22
CA ASP A 122 0.63 -14.97 4.46
C ASP A 122 1.54 -16.12 4.91
N LEU A 123 1.97 -16.96 3.96
CA LEU A 123 2.92 -18.04 4.25
C LEU A 123 4.27 -17.50 4.72
N ALA A 124 4.77 -16.45 4.08
CA ALA A 124 6.04 -15.82 4.48
C ALA A 124 5.98 -15.22 5.89
N GLU A 125 4.84 -14.60 6.26
CA GLU A 125 4.62 -14.07 7.62
C GLU A 125 4.60 -15.19 8.67
N ILE A 126 3.87 -16.28 8.40
CA ILE A 126 3.81 -17.44 9.31
C ILE A 126 5.19 -18.04 9.51
N LEU A 127 5.96 -18.22 8.43
CA LEU A 127 7.33 -18.75 8.50
C LEU A 127 8.25 -17.79 9.26
N GLY A 128 8.12 -16.49 9.04
CA GLY A 128 8.91 -15.47 9.74
C GLY A 128 8.64 -15.42 11.24
N MET A 129 7.41 -15.72 11.67
CA MET A 129 7.06 -15.83 13.10
C MET A 129 7.57 -17.12 13.74
N ALA A 130 7.89 -18.14 12.97
CA ALA A 130 8.34 -19.46 13.46
C ALA A 130 9.86 -19.53 13.65
N ILE A 131 10.63 -18.55 13.20
CA ILE A 131 12.09 -18.44 13.31
C ILE A 131 12.47 -17.59 14.51
#